data_1eb259603f1e3ee67db1fe8ee57c1f73
#
_entry.id   1eb259603f1e3ee67db1fe8ee57c1f73
#
_cell.length_a   1.000
_cell.length_b   1.000
_cell.length_c   1.000
_cell.angle_alpha   90.00
_cell.angle_beta   90.00
_cell.angle_gamma   90.00
#
_symmetry.space_group_name_H-M   'P 1'
#
loop_
_entity.id
_entity.type
_entity.pdbx_description
1 polymer ?
#
loop_
_entity_poly.entity_id
_entity_poly.type
_entity_poly.pdbx_seq_one_letter_code
_entity_poly.pdbx_strand_id
1 'polypeptide(L)'
;MLLRDIGEFGFIERIAGRVARAGDDPRIVLGIGDDAALLDLGGPELVAVTTDAMLEDRHFRLDWLTPGEVGWRAASGALSDLGAMGAAPAAVFCSVGLPPDWPVEDADALLAGVADATEATGALLTGGDVVASETVLIDIMALGQVARGRQLTRDSARAGQLLAVTGSLGAPAAAVSALIALGPDALADRAAVRARFAHPEPRIAAGRAIAASGLACTAVDISDGLVQDAGHIAERSHVRAVIDAARVPIAEGCAELADSLDADALRWALAGGEDFELLIACEEPDLAALQALPEVAEVGLTVVGHLEAGEGAVAVNDTGNEIDLPRGGWDHFGGSST
;
A
#
# COMPACT_ATOMS: atom_id res chain seq x y z
N MET A 1 27.73 11.23 7.28
CA MET A 1 26.51 10.40 7.25
C MET A 1 25.67 10.88 6.09
N LEU A 2 25.39 10.03 5.14
CA LEU A 2 24.55 10.30 3.96
C LEU A 2 23.19 9.60 4.17
N LEU A 3 22.16 9.94 3.39
CA LEU A 3 20.84 9.29 3.50
C LEU A 3 20.94 7.78 3.31
N ARG A 4 21.74 7.29 2.37
CA ARG A 4 22.00 5.86 2.17
C ARG A 4 22.62 5.14 3.39
N ASP A 5 23.18 5.86 4.35
CA ASP A 5 23.79 5.28 5.55
C ASP A 5 22.73 4.97 6.63
N ILE A 6 21.54 5.56 6.53
CA ILE A 6 20.44 5.42 7.49
C ILE A 6 19.17 4.87 6.84
N GLY A 7 19.08 4.82 5.50
CA GLY A 7 17.90 4.42 4.76
C GLY A 7 16.72 5.38 4.92
N GLU A 8 15.61 5.03 4.32
CA GLU A 8 14.37 5.79 4.37
C GLU A 8 13.79 5.81 5.78
N PHE A 9 13.57 4.65 6.39
CA PHE A 9 12.96 4.53 7.72
C PHE A 9 13.79 5.23 8.79
N GLY A 10 15.12 5.11 8.76
CA GLY A 10 15.98 5.84 9.69
C GLY A 10 15.93 7.36 9.51
N PHE A 11 15.60 7.84 8.30
CA PHE A 11 15.37 9.27 8.06
C PHE A 11 14.00 9.71 8.57
N ILE A 12 12.96 8.89 8.37
CA ILE A 12 11.60 9.14 8.90
C ILE A 12 11.62 9.20 10.42
N GLU A 13 12.27 8.26 11.12
CA GLU A 13 12.44 8.31 12.58
C GLU A 13 13.11 9.61 13.05
N ARG A 14 14.14 10.04 12.33
CA ARG A 14 14.83 11.29 12.63
C ARG A 14 13.94 12.52 12.47
N ILE A 15 13.06 12.54 11.46
CA ILE A 15 12.06 13.61 11.28
C ILE A 15 11.03 13.52 12.40
N ALA A 16 10.47 12.34 12.68
CA ALA A 16 9.49 12.14 13.73
C ALA A 16 9.97 12.65 15.08
N GLY A 17 11.24 12.37 15.44
CA GLY A 17 11.84 12.91 16.67
C GLY A 17 11.98 14.44 16.70
N ARG A 18 12.01 15.11 15.54
CA ARG A 18 12.08 16.59 15.46
C ARG A 18 10.72 17.25 15.50
N VAL A 19 9.71 16.59 14.91
CA VAL A 19 8.33 17.11 14.85
C VAL A 19 7.45 16.60 16.00
N ALA A 20 8.01 15.84 16.93
CA ALA A 20 7.31 15.29 18.10
C ALA A 20 6.59 16.35 18.97
N ARG A 21 6.86 17.64 18.77
CA ARG A 21 6.06 18.74 19.32
C ARG A 21 4.62 18.77 18.81
N ALA A 22 4.33 18.07 17.70
CA ALA A 22 2.96 17.89 17.23
C ALA A 22 2.09 17.13 18.24
N GLY A 23 2.68 16.23 19.04
CA GLY A 23 1.98 15.51 20.11
C GLY A 23 1.44 16.40 21.25
N ASP A 24 1.84 17.68 21.33
CA ASP A 24 1.31 18.66 22.26
C ASP A 24 0.06 19.40 21.72
N ASP A 25 -0.26 19.24 20.44
CA ASP A 25 -1.42 19.88 19.82
C ASP A 25 -2.60 18.87 19.78
N PRO A 26 -3.69 19.14 20.50
CA PRO A 26 -4.83 18.22 20.54
C PRO A 26 -5.53 18.01 19.20
N ARG A 27 -5.20 18.79 18.19
CA ARG A 27 -5.70 18.59 16.82
C ARG A 27 -4.98 17.47 16.09
N ILE A 28 -3.80 17.07 16.50
CA ILE A 28 -3.04 15.96 15.92
C ILE A 28 -3.36 14.71 16.73
N VAL A 29 -4.28 13.88 16.24
CA VAL A 29 -4.68 12.63 16.89
C VAL A 29 -3.65 11.53 16.62
N LEU A 30 -3.14 11.48 15.39
CA LEU A 30 -2.09 10.56 14.95
C LEU A 30 -1.18 11.31 13.98
N GLY A 31 0.12 11.28 14.23
CA GLY A 31 1.14 11.89 13.38
C GLY A 31 1.89 10.85 12.54
N ILE A 32 3.20 11.06 12.36
CA ILE A 32 4.09 10.18 11.59
C ILE A 32 4.13 8.77 12.22
N GLY A 33 3.97 7.73 11.39
CA GLY A 33 4.18 6.33 11.76
C GLY A 33 2.95 5.43 11.56
N ASP A 34 2.00 5.88 10.76
CA ASP A 34 0.85 5.11 10.28
C ASP A 34 0.62 5.45 8.80
N ASP A 35 -0.34 4.80 8.12
CA ASP A 35 -0.66 5.03 6.70
C ASP A 35 -1.06 6.48 6.42
N ALA A 36 -1.81 7.10 7.32
CA ALA A 36 -2.14 8.52 7.22
C ALA A 36 -2.10 9.23 8.57
N ALA A 37 -1.85 10.53 8.55
CA ALA A 37 -2.04 11.38 9.71
C ALA A 37 -3.55 11.59 9.99
N LEU A 38 -3.94 11.66 11.28
CA LEU A 38 -5.31 11.91 11.70
C LEU A 38 -5.40 13.25 12.43
N LEU A 39 -6.28 14.12 11.93
CA LEU A 39 -6.50 15.46 12.46
C LEU A 39 -7.91 15.59 13.05
N ASP A 40 -7.98 16.19 14.23
CA ASP A 40 -9.22 16.63 14.86
C ASP A 40 -9.46 18.12 14.53
N LEU A 41 -10.30 18.37 13.55
CA LEU A 41 -10.68 19.74 13.16
C LEU A 41 -12.04 20.16 13.78
N GLY A 42 -12.55 19.37 14.73
CA GLY A 42 -13.86 19.52 15.34
C GLY A 42 -14.93 18.73 14.56
N GLY A 43 -15.87 18.17 15.31
CA GLY A 43 -16.95 17.37 14.71
C GLY A 43 -16.88 15.87 15.06
N PRO A 44 -17.76 15.05 14.46
CA PRO A 44 -17.86 13.62 14.75
C PRO A 44 -16.79 12.78 14.08
N GLU A 45 -16.10 13.31 13.08
CA GLU A 45 -15.11 12.60 12.25
C GLU A 45 -13.71 13.19 12.44
N LEU A 46 -12.72 12.37 12.20
CA LEU A 46 -11.33 12.75 12.04
C LEU A 46 -11.04 12.92 10.55
N VAL A 47 -10.14 13.83 10.22
CA VAL A 47 -9.63 13.98 8.85
C VAL A 47 -8.35 13.16 8.73
N ALA A 48 -8.35 12.17 7.83
CA ALA A 48 -7.16 11.43 7.44
C ALA A 48 -6.48 12.18 6.29
N VAL A 49 -5.15 12.33 6.36
CA VAL A 49 -4.34 13.01 5.34
C VAL A 49 -3.08 12.20 5.09
N THR A 50 -2.83 11.89 3.83
CA THR A 50 -1.60 11.24 3.37
C THR A 50 -1.02 11.93 2.15
N THR A 51 0.25 11.66 1.86
CA THR A 51 0.92 12.05 0.61
C THR A 51 1.78 10.91 0.11
N ASP A 52 1.76 10.70 -1.21
CA ASP A 52 2.56 9.68 -1.88
C ASP A 52 3.16 10.25 -3.18
N ALA A 53 4.48 10.04 -3.38
CA ALA A 53 5.21 10.60 -4.49
C ALA A 53 5.80 9.50 -5.39
N MET A 54 5.57 9.63 -6.70
CA MET A 54 6.14 8.75 -7.72
C MET A 54 7.12 9.52 -8.63
N LEU A 55 8.26 8.91 -8.90
CA LEU A 55 9.31 9.46 -9.76
C LEU A 55 9.58 8.49 -10.91
N GLU A 56 9.67 9.04 -12.12
CA GLU A 56 10.06 8.29 -13.32
C GLU A 56 11.41 7.58 -13.14
N ASP A 57 11.55 6.40 -13.72
CA ASP A 57 12.69 5.48 -13.61
C ASP A 57 12.98 4.96 -12.19
N ARG A 58 12.09 5.24 -11.23
CA ARG A 58 12.14 4.70 -9.87
C ARG A 58 10.90 3.89 -9.55
N HIS A 59 9.72 4.49 -9.69
CA HIS A 59 8.43 3.88 -9.35
C HIS A 59 7.67 3.44 -10.60
N PHE A 60 7.95 4.04 -11.75
CA PHE A 60 7.33 3.70 -13.02
C PHE A 60 8.28 3.98 -14.20
N ARG A 61 7.96 3.40 -15.36
CA ARG A 61 8.64 3.65 -16.61
C ARG A 61 7.60 3.87 -17.71
N LEU A 62 7.82 4.91 -18.52
CA LEU A 62 6.90 5.27 -19.62
C LEU A 62 7.00 4.31 -20.83
N ASP A 63 8.01 3.43 -20.88
CA ASP A 63 8.06 2.31 -21.82
C ASP A 63 7.26 1.06 -21.35
N TRP A 64 6.78 1.05 -20.10
CA TRP A 64 5.95 -0.04 -19.50
C TRP A 64 4.50 0.36 -19.34
N LEU A 65 4.24 1.63 -19.06
CA LEU A 65 2.94 2.19 -18.72
C LEU A 65 2.65 3.43 -19.56
N THR A 66 1.41 3.58 -19.98
CA THR A 66 0.94 4.84 -20.57
C THR A 66 0.85 5.94 -19.50
N PRO A 67 0.91 7.23 -19.88
CA PRO A 67 0.74 8.32 -18.91
C PRO A 67 -0.55 8.21 -18.07
N GLY A 68 -1.66 7.79 -18.67
CA GLY A 68 -2.91 7.56 -17.94
C GLY A 68 -2.82 6.47 -16.87
N GLU A 69 -2.16 5.36 -17.18
CA GLU A 69 -1.92 4.29 -16.21
C GLU A 69 -0.98 4.72 -15.09
N VAL A 70 0.02 5.56 -15.39
CA VAL A 70 0.89 6.16 -14.36
C VAL A 70 0.07 7.04 -13.43
N GLY A 71 -0.81 7.90 -13.97
CA GLY A 71 -1.71 8.73 -13.17
C GLY A 71 -2.66 7.91 -12.29
N TRP A 72 -3.24 6.83 -12.83
CA TRP A 72 -4.08 5.91 -12.06
C TRP A 72 -3.32 5.30 -10.88
N ARG A 73 -2.13 4.77 -11.12
CA ARG A 73 -1.30 4.16 -10.07
C ARG A 73 -0.92 5.16 -8.98
N ALA A 74 -0.50 6.36 -9.36
CA ALA A 74 -0.14 7.40 -8.40
C ALA A 74 -1.30 7.74 -7.45
N ALA A 75 -2.52 7.92 -8.00
CA ALA A 75 -3.69 8.16 -7.17
C ALA A 75 -4.06 6.94 -6.31
N SER A 76 -3.92 5.72 -6.86
CA SER A 76 -4.24 4.48 -6.14
C SER A 76 -3.37 4.26 -4.92
N GLY A 77 -2.07 4.59 -4.96
CA GLY A 77 -1.16 4.51 -3.82
C GLY A 77 -1.66 5.35 -2.64
N ALA A 78 -1.78 6.67 -2.84
CA ALA A 78 -2.27 7.56 -1.78
C ALA A 78 -3.70 7.23 -1.30
N LEU A 79 -4.57 6.75 -2.20
CA LEU A 79 -5.92 6.33 -1.81
C LEU A 79 -5.91 5.03 -1.00
N SER A 80 -4.93 4.14 -1.23
CA SER A 80 -4.77 2.89 -0.47
C SER A 80 -4.56 3.16 1.02
N ASP A 81 -3.75 4.16 1.37
CA ASP A 81 -3.57 4.59 2.76
C ASP A 81 -4.89 4.96 3.44
N LEU A 82 -5.76 5.68 2.71
CA LEU A 82 -7.09 6.02 3.26
C LEU A 82 -7.95 4.77 3.47
N GLY A 83 -7.82 3.77 2.59
CA GLY A 83 -8.46 2.48 2.74
C GLY A 83 -7.97 1.74 3.99
N ALA A 84 -6.66 1.72 4.22
CA ALA A 84 -6.04 1.13 5.41
C ALA A 84 -6.52 1.79 6.70
N MET A 85 -6.71 3.12 6.69
CA MET A 85 -7.26 3.87 7.83
C MET A 85 -8.78 3.71 8.02
N GLY A 86 -9.48 3.02 7.09
CA GLY A 86 -10.94 2.93 7.07
C GLY A 86 -11.64 4.24 6.75
N ALA A 87 -10.92 5.19 6.13
CA ALA A 87 -11.43 6.51 5.82
C ALA A 87 -12.21 6.53 4.50
N ALA A 88 -13.22 7.38 4.42
CA ALA A 88 -13.94 7.70 3.19
C ALA A 88 -13.16 8.80 2.46
N PRO A 89 -12.59 8.56 1.27
CA PRO A 89 -11.92 9.59 0.49
C PRO A 89 -12.87 10.75 0.15
N ALA A 90 -12.35 11.97 0.16
CA ALA A 90 -13.14 13.19 -0.09
C ALA A 90 -12.51 14.05 -1.19
N ALA A 91 -11.21 14.29 -1.12
CA ALA A 91 -10.50 15.14 -2.06
C ALA A 91 -9.08 14.63 -2.32
N VAL A 92 -8.63 14.83 -3.54
CA VAL A 92 -7.25 14.59 -3.97
C VAL A 92 -6.66 15.87 -4.54
N PHE A 93 -5.39 16.11 -4.26
CA PHE A 93 -4.58 17.15 -4.87
C PHE A 93 -3.39 16.48 -5.55
N CYS A 94 -3.07 16.91 -6.77
CA CYS A 94 -1.98 16.35 -7.55
C CYS A 94 -0.97 17.44 -7.91
N SER A 95 0.25 17.33 -7.39
CA SER A 95 1.36 18.18 -7.82
C SER A 95 2.21 17.40 -8.82
N VAL A 96 2.53 18.01 -9.97
CA VAL A 96 3.33 17.38 -11.01
C VAL A 96 4.55 18.20 -11.37
N GLY A 97 5.69 17.54 -11.52
CA GLY A 97 6.88 18.05 -12.17
C GLY A 97 6.98 17.42 -13.56
N LEU A 98 6.98 18.24 -14.62
CA LEU A 98 6.96 17.75 -16.01
C LEU A 98 8.11 18.36 -16.83
N PRO A 99 8.75 17.59 -17.73
CA PRO A 99 9.72 18.14 -18.66
C PRO A 99 9.08 19.19 -19.58
N PRO A 100 9.75 20.32 -19.85
CA PRO A 100 9.17 21.39 -20.67
C PRO A 100 8.84 20.99 -22.13
N ASP A 101 9.46 19.93 -22.62
CA ASP A 101 9.25 19.36 -23.96
C ASP A 101 8.33 18.13 -23.97
N TRP A 102 7.70 17.79 -22.83
CA TRP A 102 6.77 16.68 -22.74
C TRP A 102 5.47 17.00 -23.49
N PRO A 103 4.88 16.06 -24.26
CA PRO A 103 3.65 16.31 -25.00
C PRO A 103 2.48 16.71 -24.07
N VAL A 104 1.71 17.72 -24.45
CA VAL A 104 0.53 18.16 -23.68
C VAL A 104 -0.50 17.03 -23.58
N GLU A 105 -0.65 16.25 -24.65
CA GLU A 105 -1.58 15.12 -24.70
C GLU A 105 -1.22 14.05 -23.67
N ASP A 106 0.07 13.84 -23.39
CA ASP A 106 0.54 12.90 -22.37
C ASP A 106 0.31 13.46 -20.97
N ALA A 107 0.49 14.77 -20.76
CA ALA A 107 0.16 15.43 -19.51
C ALA A 107 -1.35 15.38 -19.21
N ASP A 108 -2.18 15.62 -20.24
CA ASP A 108 -3.63 15.49 -20.12
C ASP A 108 -4.04 14.04 -19.78
N ALA A 109 -3.43 13.05 -20.43
CA ALA A 109 -3.70 11.64 -20.18
C ALA A 109 -3.30 11.24 -18.74
N LEU A 110 -2.15 11.72 -18.25
CA LEU A 110 -1.70 11.47 -16.88
C LEU A 110 -2.72 12.00 -15.86
N LEU A 111 -3.12 13.28 -16.00
CA LEU A 111 -4.09 13.88 -15.09
C LEU A 111 -5.49 13.27 -15.22
N ALA A 112 -5.87 12.80 -16.40
CA ALA A 112 -7.12 12.04 -16.58
C ALA A 112 -7.04 10.71 -15.79
N GLY A 113 -5.92 10.00 -15.84
CA GLY A 113 -5.73 8.78 -15.04
C GLY A 113 -5.84 9.04 -13.52
N VAL A 114 -5.26 10.15 -13.03
CA VAL A 114 -5.43 10.56 -11.63
C VAL A 114 -6.90 10.84 -11.30
N ALA A 115 -7.61 11.57 -12.18
CA ALA A 115 -9.03 11.90 -11.97
C ALA A 115 -9.90 10.64 -11.98
N ASP A 116 -9.70 9.74 -12.95
CA ASP A 116 -10.48 8.51 -13.09
C ASP A 116 -10.32 7.59 -11.86
N ALA A 117 -9.08 7.38 -11.39
CA ALA A 117 -8.81 6.59 -10.18
C ALA A 117 -9.45 7.23 -8.93
N THR A 118 -9.38 8.56 -8.84
CA THR A 118 -9.97 9.31 -7.74
C THR A 118 -11.50 9.17 -7.73
N GLU A 119 -12.14 9.39 -8.88
CA GLU A 119 -13.60 9.29 -9.03
C GLU A 119 -14.12 7.87 -8.76
N ALA A 120 -13.36 6.84 -9.11
CA ALA A 120 -13.70 5.45 -8.82
C ALA A 120 -13.84 5.17 -7.31
N THR A 121 -13.21 5.96 -6.44
CA THR A 121 -13.32 5.86 -4.98
C THR A 121 -14.39 6.79 -4.38
N GLY A 122 -15.02 7.61 -5.19
CA GLY A 122 -16.01 8.61 -4.78
C GLY A 122 -15.42 9.93 -4.32
N ALA A 123 -14.10 10.13 -4.44
CA ALA A 123 -13.43 11.41 -4.21
C ALA A 123 -13.33 12.23 -5.51
N LEU A 124 -12.82 13.44 -5.41
CA LEU A 124 -12.62 14.33 -6.56
C LEU A 124 -11.18 14.88 -6.57
N LEU A 125 -10.58 14.93 -7.77
CA LEU A 125 -9.38 15.71 -7.99
C LEU A 125 -9.74 17.19 -7.87
N THR A 126 -9.20 17.87 -6.84
CA THR A 126 -9.68 19.18 -6.39
C THR A 126 -8.71 20.32 -6.70
N GLY A 127 -7.42 19.99 -6.85
CA GLY A 127 -6.36 20.98 -7.12
C GLY A 127 -4.99 20.33 -7.20
N GLY A 128 -3.96 21.17 -7.11
CA GLY A 128 -2.56 20.72 -7.18
C GLY A 128 -1.63 21.84 -7.61
N ASP A 129 -0.45 21.46 -8.08
CA ASP A 129 0.57 22.40 -8.58
C ASP A 129 1.27 21.83 -9.82
N VAL A 130 1.84 22.68 -10.66
CA VAL A 130 2.57 22.28 -11.86
C VAL A 130 3.90 23.02 -11.92
N VAL A 131 5.00 22.26 -11.95
CA VAL A 131 6.35 22.83 -12.04
C VAL A 131 7.13 22.18 -13.19
N ALA A 132 8.15 22.88 -13.68
CA ALA A 132 9.09 22.27 -14.64
C ALA A 132 10.07 21.35 -13.87
N SER A 133 10.34 20.18 -14.45
CA SER A 133 11.26 19.16 -13.94
C SER A 133 12.07 18.55 -15.07
N GLU A 134 13.18 17.85 -14.76
CA GLU A 134 13.96 17.09 -15.74
C GLU A 134 13.31 15.73 -16.06
N THR A 135 12.54 15.18 -15.13
CA THR A 135 11.84 13.90 -15.20
C THR A 135 10.41 14.07 -14.74
N VAL A 136 9.52 13.12 -15.06
CA VAL A 136 8.15 13.13 -14.56
C VAL A 136 8.14 12.79 -13.07
N LEU A 137 7.60 13.69 -12.27
CA LEU A 137 7.33 13.54 -10.84
C LEU A 137 5.85 13.78 -10.60
N ILE A 138 5.25 12.95 -9.77
CA ILE A 138 3.85 13.07 -9.36
C ILE A 138 3.83 12.98 -7.84
N ASP A 139 3.17 13.91 -7.17
CA ASP A 139 2.90 13.87 -5.74
C ASP A 139 1.40 14.00 -5.51
N ILE A 140 0.81 13.00 -4.89
CA ILE A 140 -0.61 12.93 -4.59
C ILE A 140 -0.81 13.18 -3.10
N MET A 141 -1.57 14.20 -2.76
CA MET A 141 -2.11 14.37 -1.41
C MET A 141 -3.57 13.93 -1.41
N ALA A 142 -3.92 12.97 -0.57
CA ALA A 142 -5.29 12.49 -0.41
C ALA A 142 -5.84 12.82 0.98
N LEU A 143 -7.11 13.27 1.00
CA LEU A 143 -7.85 13.55 2.23
C LEU A 143 -9.09 12.69 2.29
N GLY A 144 -9.35 12.14 3.48
CA GLY A 144 -10.55 11.36 3.77
C GLY A 144 -11.08 11.66 5.16
N GLN A 145 -12.21 11.06 5.49
CA GLN A 145 -12.85 11.20 6.80
C GLN A 145 -13.15 9.82 7.39
N VAL A 146 -12.92 9.66 8.68
CA VAL A 146 -13.25 8.45 9.42
C VAL A 146 -13.96 8.81 10.73
N ALA A 147 -15.01 8.08 11.08
CA ALA A 147 -15.72 8.30 12.34
C ALA A 147 -14.76 8.10 13.53
N ARG A 148 -14.80 9.03 14.48
CA ARG A 148 -13.96 9.00 15.68
C ARG A 148 -14.14 7.67 16.43
N GLY A 149 -13.02 7.00 16.74
CA GLY A 149 -13.00 5.69 17.40
C GLY A 149 -13.33 4.52 16.46
N ARG A 150 -13.36 4.77 15.14
CA ARG A 150 -13.52 3.75 14.11
C ARG A 150 -12.32 3.66 13.16
N GLN A 151 -11.35 4.56 13.30
CA GLN A 151 -10.11 4.48 12.53
C GLN A 151 -9.40 3.15 12.78
N LEU A 152 -8.86 2.57 11.73
CA LEU A 152 -7.95 1.45 11.81
C LEU A 152 -6.54 2.00 11.94
N THR A 153 -5.72 1.42 12.83
CA THR A 153 -4.36 1.91 13.08
C THR A 153 -3.39 0.75 13.26
N ARG A 154 -2.12 0.96 12.96
CA ARG A 154 -1.07 -0.07 13.08
C ARG A 154 -0.75 -0.45 14.52
N ASP A 155 -1.11 0.36 15.52
CA ASP A 155 -0.72 0.26 16.94
C ASP A 155 -1.73 -0.47 17.84
N SER A 156 -2.80 -1.01 17.26
CA SER A 156 -3.92 -1.59 18.03
C SER A 156 -3.93 -3.11 18.06
N ALA A 157 -2.99 -3.79 17.39
CA ALA A 157 -2.93 -5.24 17.32
C ALA A 157 -2.43 -5.88 18.61
N ARG A 158 -2.77 -7.17 18.81
CA ARG A 158 -2.43 -7.94 20.03
C ARG A 158 -2.00 -9.35 19.70
N ALA A 159 -1.11 -9.92 20.51
CA ALA A 159 -0.78 -11.34 20.47
C ALA A 159 -2.04 -12.21 20.60
N GLY A 160 -2.15 -13.23 19.78
CA GLY A 160 -3.30 -14.14 19.69
C GLY A 160 -4.28 -13.82 18.56
N GLN A 161 -4.20 -12.63 17.95
CA GLN A 161 -5.03 -12.27 16.81
C GLN A 161 -4.58 -12.97 15.52
N LEU A 162 -5.52 -13.16 14.61
CA LEU A 162 -5.27 -13.62 13.25
C LEU A 162 -4.81 -12.45 12.37
N LEU A 163 -3.95 -12.76 11.41
CA LEU A 163 -3.62 -11.89 10.30
C LEU A 163 -4.35 -12.38 9.04
N ALA A 164 -5.08 -11.49 8.39
CA ALA A 164 -5.82 -11.81 7.17
C ALA A 164 -5.61 -10.73 6.11
N VAL A 165 -5.51 -11.15 4.83
CA VAL A 165 -5.36 -10.25 3.69
C VAL A 165 -6.60 -10.25 2.82
N THR A 166 -6.93 -9.11 2.24
CA THR A 166 -7.91 -9.00 1.17
C THR A 166 -7.32 -9.48 -0.15
N GLY A 167 -8.15 -9.95 -1.07
CA GLY A 167 -7.77 -10.28 -2.44
C GLY A 167 -6.63 -11.29 -2.58
N SER A 168 -5.67 -10.99 -3.44
CA SER A 168 -4.50 -11.84 -3.75
C SER A 168 -3.29 -10.99 -4.10
N LEU A 169 -2.07 -11.53 -3.92
CA LEU A 169 -0.83 -10.79 -3.87
C LEU A 169 0.17 -11.21 -4.96
N GLY A 170 1.11 -10.31 -5.26
CA GLY A 170 2.30 -10.56 -6.06
C GLY A 170 2.19 -10.17 -7.54
N ALA A 171 1.04 -9.71 -8.01
CA ALA A 171 0.87 -9.39 -9.43
C ALA A 171 1.74 -8.20 -9.91
N PRO A 172 1.88 -7.09 -9.18
CA PRO A 172 2.76 -6.00 -9.60
C PRO A 172 4.23 -6.42 -9.65
N ALA A 173 4.71 -7.16 -8.65
CA ALA A 173 6.08 -7.68 -8.63
C ALA A 173 6.35 -8.68 -9.76
N ALA A 174 5.38 -9.55 -10.07
CA ALA A 174 5.43 -10.45 -11.20
C ALA A 174 5.52 -9.68 -12.52
N ALA A 175 4.72 -8.61 -12.68
CA ALA A 175 4.73 -7.74 -13.85
C ALA A 175 6.10 -7.10 -14.06
N VAL A 176 6.66 -6.46 -13.01
CA VAL A 176 7.98 -5.82 -13.05
C VAL A 176 9.06 -6.84 -13.40
N SER A 177 9.04 -8.03 -12.80
CA SER A 177 10.00 -9.10 -13.10
C SER A 177 9.94 -9.51 -14.57
N ALA A 178 8.73 -9.65 -15.14
CA ALA A 178 8.55 -9.99 -16.55
C ALA A 178 9.02 -8.86 -17.47
N LEU A 179 8.68 -7.62 -17.18
CA LEU A 179 9.07 -6.45 -17.99
C LEU A 179 10.59 -6.26 -18.00
N ILE A 180 11.26 -6.50 -16.88
CA ILE A 180 12.74 -6.48 -16.81
C ILE A 180 13.35 -7.61 -17.65
N ALA A 181 12.83 -8.84 -17.51
CA ALA A 181 13.43 -10.02 -18.11
C ALA A 181 13.11 -10.16 -19.62
N LEU A 182 11.91 -9.79 -20.05
CA LEU A 182 11.38 -10.08 -21.39
C LEU A 182 11.09 -8.82 -22.22
N GLY A 183 11.15 -7.63 -21.61
CA GLY A 183 10.90 -6.33 -22.26
C GLY A 183 9.44 -5.86 -22.20
N PRO A 184 9.14 -4.69 -22.83
CA PRO A 184 7.87 -3.99 -22.69
C PRO A 184 6.61 -4.79 -23.07
N ASP A 185 6.74 -5.70 -24.01
CA ASP A 185 5.62 -6.53 -24.50
C ASP A 185 5.33 -7.77 -23.63
N ALA A 186 6.08 -7.94 -22.53
CA ALA A 186 6.02 -9.14 -21.69
C ALA A 186 4.61 -9.45 -21.15
N LEU A 187 3.76 -8.45 -21.02
CA LEU A 187 2.43 -8.57 -20.44
C LEU A 187 1.29 -8.59 -21.47
N ALA A 188 1.59 -8.59 -22.78
CA ALA A 188 0.58 -8.50 -23.85
C ALA A 188 -0.48 -9.62 -23.76
N ASP A 189 -0.06 -10.84 -23.44
CA ASP A 189 -0.93 -12.01 -23.32
C ASP A 189 -1.24 -12.38 -21.83
N ARG A 190 -0.97 -11.48 -20.88
CA ARG A 190 -1.09 -11.71 -19.43
C ARG A 190 -2.04 -10.71 -18.79
N ALA A 191 -3.31 -10.73 -19.26
CA ALA A 191 -4.29 -9.69 -18.95
C ALA A 191 -4.52 -9.49 -17.43
N ALA A 192 -4.58 -10.58 -16.64
CA ALA A 192 -4.82 -10.48 -15.20
C ALA A 192 -3.66 -9.76 -14.48
N VAL A 193 -2.41 -10.15 -14.73
CA VAL A 193 -1.22 -9.50 -14.16
C VAL A 193 -1.11 -8.06 -14.67
N ARG A 194 -1.35 -7.83 -15.97
CA ARG A 194 -1.31 -6.49 -16.57
C ARG A 194 -2.31 -5.53 -15.94
N ALA A 195 -3.54 -5.99 -15.72
CA ALA A 195 -4.61 -5.19 -15.12
C ALA A 195 -4.23 -4.75 -13.70
N ARG A 196 -3.79 -5.69 -12.85
CA ARG A 196 -3.36 -5.39 -11.48
C ARG A 196 -2.15 -4.45 -11.43
N PHE A 197 -1.22 -4.58 -12.37
CA PHE A 197 -0.06 -3.71 -12.48
C PHE A 197 -0.43 -2.31 -12.95
N ALA A 198 -1.26 -2.18 -13.99
CA ALA A 198 -1.58 -0.89 -14.59
C ALA A 198 -2.70 -0.11 -13.88
N HIS A 199 -3.68 -0.84 -13.35
CA HIS A 199 -4.86 -0.28 -12.70
C HIS A 199 -5.10 -0.96 -11.35
N PRO A 200 -4.19 -0.79 -10.36
CA PRO A 200 -4.45 -1.29 -9.02
C PRO A 200 -5.71 -0.64 -8.43
N GLU A 201 -6.44 -1.41 -7.64
CA GLU A 201 -7.69 -0.98 -7.01
C GLU A 201 -7.51 -0.92 -5.50
N PRO A 202 -7.36 0.27 -4.90
CA PRO A 202 -7.26 0.42 -3.45
C PRO A 202 -8.54 -0.05 -2.75
N ARG A 203 -8.40 -0.76 -1.64
CA ARG A 203 -9.50 -1.45 -0.95
C ARG A 203 -10.34 -0.52 -0.05
N ILE A 204 -10.73 0.65 -0.58
CA ILE A 204 -11.50 1.68 0.13
C ILE A 204 -12.81 1.14 0.69
N ALA A 205 -13.60 0.45 -0.13
CA ALA A 205 -14.91 -0.05 0.30
C ALA A 205 -14.77 -1.08 1.44
N ALA A 206 -13.83 -2.02 1.30
CA ALA A 206 -13.54 -3.03 2.32
C ALA A 206 -13.03 -2.40 3.62
N GLY A 207 -12.04 -1.49 3.54
CA GLY A 207 -11.49 -0.80 4.72
C GLY A 207 -12.56 -0.01 5.49
N ARG A 208 -13.41 0.73 4.79
CA ARG A 208 -14.53 1.46 5.40
C ARG A 208 -15.55 0.53 6.05
N ALA A 209 -15.91 -0.58 5.41
CA ALA A 209 -16.84 -1.56 5.97
C ALA A 209 -16.26 -2.20 7.24
N ILE A 210 -14.98 -2.58 7.24
CA ILE A 210 -14.26 -3.10 8.41
C ILE A 210 -14.27 -2.07 9.53
N ALA A 211 -13.88 -0.84 9.29
CA ALA A 211 -13.87 0.25 10.25
C ALA A 211 -15.27 0.50 10.85
N ALA A 212 -16.30 0.56 10.01
CA ALA A 212 -17.69 0.77 10.43
C ALA A 212 -18.23 -0.38 11.29
N SER A 213 -17.80 -1.62 11.05
CA SER A 213 -18.20 -2.80 11.83
C SER A 213 -17.73 -2.74 13.29
N GLY A 214 -16.54 -2.17 13.53
CA GLY A 214 -15.88 -2.14 14.83
C GLY A 214 -15.38 -3.50 15.31
N LEU A 215 -15.30 -4.49 14.42
CA LEU A 215 -14.81 -5.85 14.71
C LEU A 215 -13.28 -5.99 14.61
N ALA A 216 -12.62 -5.07 13.90
CA ALA A 216 -11.17 -4.97 13.84
C ALA A 216 -10.76 -3.54 14.12
N CYS A 217 -9.55 -3.35 14.63
CA CYS A 217 -9.00 -2.04 14.96
C CYS A 217 -7.67 -1.79 14.26
N THR A 218 -7.08 -2.82 13.63
CA THR A 218 -5.77 -2.75 12.99
C THR A 218 -5.86 -3.14 11.53
N ALA A 219 -5.32 -2.28 10.69
CA ALA A 219 -5.04 -2.56 9.29
C ALA A 219 -3.80 -1.80 8.84
N VAL A 220 -3.22 -2.25 7.74
CA VAL A 220 -2.21 -1.58 6.92
C VAL A 220 -2.48 -1.98 5.48
N ASP A 221 -2.18 -1.13 4.50
CA ASP A 221 -2.17 -1.56 3.12
C ASP A 221 -0.87 -2.31 2.79
N ILE A 222 -0.89 -3.09 1.71
CA ILE A 222 0.28 -3.83 1.25
C ILE A 222 0.91 -3.06 0.09
N SER A 223 1.85 -2.20 0.43
CA SER A 223 2.56 -1.31 -0.48
C SER A 223 4.03 -1.70 -0.68
N ASP A 224 4.72 -2.19 0.36
CA ASP A 224 6.12 -2.61 0.34
C ASP A 224 6.31 -4.13 0.30
N GLY A 225 5.23 -4.87 0.56
CA GLY A 225 5.15 -6.32 0.58
C GLY A 225 4.66 -6.89 1.90
N LEU A 226 3.94 -8.00 1.82
CA LEU A 226 3.19 -8.59 2.95
C LEU A 226 4.02 -8.71 4.24
N VAL A 227 5.26 -9.19 4.14
CA VAL A 227 6.10 -9.41 5.34
C VAL A 227 6.60 -8.09 5.90
N GLN A 228 6.94 -7.11 5.06
CA GLN A 228 7.38 -5.80 5.52
C GLN A 228 6.22 -5.04 6.19
N ASP A 229 5.05 -5.01 5.56
CA ASP A 229 3.89 -4.30 6.09
C ASP A 229 3.32 -4.97 7.35
N ALA A 230 3.40 -6.32 7.46
CA ALA A 230 3.18 -7.02 8.71
C ALA A 230 4.20 -6.62 9.80
N GLY A 231 5.42 -6.30 9.41
CA GLY A 231 6.47 -5.76 10.28
C GLY A 231 6.09 -4.41 10.87
N HIS A 232 5.45 -3.53 10.10
CA HIS A 232 4.96 -2.24 10.59
C HIS A 232 3.89 -2.40 11.68
N ILE A 233 2.93 -3.32 11.49
CA ILE A 233 1.97 -3.68 12.54
C ILE A 233 2.71 -4.22 13.77
N ALA A 234 3.65 -5.15 13.57
CA ALA A 234 4.37 -5.80 14.64
C ALA A 234 5.17 -4.79 15.50
N GLU A 235 5.86 -3.87 14.86
CA GLU A 235 6.63 -2.81 15.51
C GLU A 235 5.74 -1.86 16.31
N ARG A 236 4.68 -1.34 15.69
CA ARG A 236 3.78 -0.35 16.30
C ARG A 236 2.95 -0.94 17.42
N SER A 237 2.60 -2.22 17.34
CA SER A 237 1.79 -2.95 18.32
C SER A 237 2.61 -3.75 19.33
N HIS A 238 3.95 -3.76 19.24
CA HIS A 238 4.86 -4.52 20.11
C HIS A 238 4.54 -6.02 20.15
N VAL A 239 4.34 -6.63 18.98
CA VAL A 239 4.04 -8.04 18.79
C VAL A 239 4.97 -8.64 17.73
N ARG A 240 4.90 -9.94 17.50
CA ARG A 240 5.54 -10.61 16.38
C ARG A 240 4.48 -11.07 15.38
N ALA A 241 4.67 -10.78 14.10
CA ALA A 241 3.84 -11.27 13.01
C ALA A 241 4.45 -12.55 12.42
N VAL A 242 3.65 -13.62 12.34
CA VAL A 242 4.03 -14.90 11.73
C VAL A 242 3.11 -15.16 10.56
N ILE A 243 3.67 -15.12 9.34
CA ILE A 243 2.96 -15.38 8.09
C ILE A 243 3.15 -16.84 7.69
N ASP A 244 2.06 -17.57 7.51
CA ASP A 244 2.05 -18.93 6.96
C ASP A 244 2.06 -18.84 5.43
N ALA A 245 3.22 -19.06 4.84
CA ALA A 245 3.44 -18.90 3.41
C ALA A 245 2.54 -19.79 2.54
N ALA A 246 2.16 -20.97 3.04
CA ALA A 246 1.26 -21.88 2.33
C ALA A 246 -0.18 -21.36 2.21
N ARG A 247 -0.54 -20.34 3.00
CA ARG A 247 -1.89 -19.75 3.02
C ARG A 247 -1.98 -18.42 2.27
N VAL A 248 -0.86 -17.89 1.80
CA VAL A 248 -0.84 -16.60 1.09
C VAL A 248 -1.53 -16.76 -0.28
N PRO A 249 -2.58 -15.96 -0.57
CA PRO A 249 -3.28 -16.02 -1.84
C PRO A 249 -2.42 -15.38 -2.94
N ILE A 250 -1.96 -16.19 -3.88
CA ILE A 250 -1.17 -15.72 -5.03
C ILE A 250 -2.10 -15.27 -6.15
N ALA A 251 -1.81 -14.11 -6.75
CA ALA A 251 -2.63 -13.54 -7.80
C ALA A 251 -2.62 -14.40 -9.07
N GLU A 252 -3.75 -14.36 -9.80
CA GLU A 252 -3.93 -15.08 -11.07
C GLU A 252 -2.85 -14.72 -12.09
N GLY A 253 -2.29 -15.72 -12.74
CA GLY A 253 -1.24 -15.59 -13.76
C GLY A 253 0.19 -15.50 -13.18
N CYS A 254 0.36 -15.33 -11.86
CA CYS A 254 1.70 -15.25 -11.28
C CYS A 254 2.43 -16.60 -11.29
N ALA A 255 1.74 -17.71 -11.06
CA ALA A 255 2.36 -19.03 -11.08
C ALA A 255 2.91 -19.38 -12.47
N GLU A 256 2.09 -19.22 -13.51
CA GLU A 256 2.50 -19.46 -14.90
C GLU A 256 3.64 -18.53 -15.34
N LEU A 257 3.61 -17.29 -14.86
CA LEU A 257 4.66 -16.34 -15.15
C LEU A 257 5.97 -16.71 -14.43
N ALA A 258 5.89 -17.15 -13.19
CA ALA A 258 7.03 -17.63 -12.42
C ALA A 258 7.70 -18.84 -13.10
N ASP A 259 6.91 -19.82 -13.55
CA ASP A 259 7.41 -20.97 -14.30
C ASP A 259 8.15 -20.52 -15.57
N SER A 260 7.65 -19.49 -16.28
CA SER A 260 8.27 -18.99 -17.52
C SER A 260 9.58 -18.24 -17.29
N LEU A 261 9.81 -17.73 -16.09
CA LEU A 261 10.97 -16.92 -15.69
C LEU A 261 11.96 -17.68 -14.79
N ASP A 262 11.70 -18.94 -14.46
CA ASP A 262 12.44 -19.70 -13.44
C ASP A 262 12.50 -18.94 -12.11
N ALA A 263 11.35 -18.35 -11.72
CA ALA A 263 11.16 -17.51 -10.53
C ALA A 263 10.20 -18.18 -9.54
N ASP A 264 9.94 -17.52 -8.42
CA ASP A 264 9.06 -18.01 -7.36
C ASP A 264 7.90 -17.01 -7.12
N ALA A 265 6.69 -17.40 -7.52
CA ALA A 265 5.50 -16.58 -7.35
C ALA A 265 5.19 -16.26 -5.87
N LEU A 266 5.53 -17.18 -4.97
CA LEU A 266 5.37 -16.95 -3.53
C LEU A 266 6.27 -15.81 -3.04
N ARG A 267 7.49 -15.69 -3.56
CA ARG A 267 8.37 -14.57 -3.21
C ARG A 267 7.80 -13.23 -3.66
N TRP A 268 7.16 -13.16 -4.82
CA TRP A 268 6.45 -11.96 -5.27
C TRP A 268 5.31 -11.59 -4.33
N ALA A 269 4.55 -12.57 -3.86
CA ALA A 269 3.44 -12.35 -2.93
C ALA A 269 3.89 -12.00 -1.50
N LEU A 270 5.07 -12.47 -1.05
CA LEU A 270 5.58 -12.21 0.30
C LEU A 270 6.37 -10.89 0.40
N ALA A 271 7.11 -10.53 -0.64
CA ALA A 271 8.08 -9.44 -0.61
C ALA A 271 7.91 -8.44 -1.78
N GLY A 272 6.96 -8.66 -2.67
CA GLY A 272 6.60 -7.71 -3.72
C GLY A 272 5.66 -6.64 -3.19
N GLY A 273 5.87 -5.41 -3.62
CA GLY A 273 5.04 -4.27 -3.23
C GLY A 273 3.96 -3.92 -4.26
N GLU A 274 3.21 -2.87 -3.93
CA GLU A 274 2.19 -2.21 -4.75
C GLU A 274 0.94 -3.06 -5.04
N ASP A 275 0.66 -4.07 -4.19
CA ASP A 275 -0.58 -4.86 -4.30
C ASP A 275 -1.82 -4.04 -3.88
N PHE A 276 -1.65 -3.08 -2.96
CA PHE A 276 -2.70 -2.21 -2.41
C PHE A 276 -3.92 -2.99 -1.88
N GLU A 277 -3.65 -4.21 -1.42
CA GLU A 277 -4.57 -5.00 -0.60
C GLU A 277 -4.44 -4.60 0.87
N LEU A 278 -5.40 -4.97 1.72
CA LEU A 278 -5.32 -4.71 3.16
C LEU A 278 -4.84 -5.94 3.92
N LEU A 279 -3.89 -5.75 4.81
CA LEU A 279 -3.57 -6.70 5.87
C LEU A 279 -4.26 -6.22 7.15
N ILE A 280 -5.10 -7.06 7.73
CA ILE A 280 -5.83 -6.75 8.97
C ILE A 280 -5.47 -7.71 10.09
N ALA A 281 -5.53 -7.23 11.34
CA ALA A 281 -5.50 -8.07 12.53
C ALA A 281 -6.90 -8.11 13.17
N CYS A 282 -7.41 -9.32 13.47
CA CYS A 282 -8.72 -9.50 14.08
C CYS A 282 -8.74 -10.68 15.06
N GLU A 283 -9.69 -10.66 15.97
CA GLU A 283 -9.97 -11.82 16.83
C GLU A 283 -10.59 -12.97 16.01
N GLU A 284 -10.21 -14.20 16.32
CA GLU A 284 -10.74 -15.38 15.61
C GLU A 284 -12.28 -15.46 15.57
N PRO A 285 -13.02 -15.14 16.65
CA PRO A 285 -14.49 -15.14 16.62
C PRO A 285 -15.11 -14.12 15.66
N ASP A 286 -14.40 -13.03 15.35
CA ASP A 286 -14.90 -11.93 14.52
C ASP A 286 -14.66 -12.16 13.02
N LEU A 287 -13.76 -13.08 12.67
CA LEU A 287 -13.37 -13.36 11.28
C LEU A 287 -14.57 -13.65 10.36
N ALA A 288 -15.45 -14.53 10.78
CA ALA A 288 -16.62 -14.91 9.94
C ALA A 288 -17.56 -13.72 9.70
N ALA A 289 -17.71 -12.84 10.69
CA ALA A 289 -18.52 -11.63 10.54
C ALA A 289 -17.85 -10.59 9.62
N LEU A 290 -16.51 -10.46 9.68
CA LEU A 290 -15.76 -9.63 8.76
C LEU A 290 -15.85 -10.16 7.32
N GLN A 291 -15.68 -11.47 7.12
CA GLN A 291 -15.82 -12.11 5.80
C GLN A 291 -17.23 -12.00 5.21
N ALA A 292 -18.25 -11.83 6.06
CA ALA A 292 -19.65 -11.68 5.65
C ALA A 292 -20.04 -10.22 5.30
N LEU A 293 -19.19 -9.23 5.55
CA LEU A 293 -19.42 -7.86 5.09
C LEU A 293 -19.43 -7.84 3.56
N PRO A 294 -20.45 -7.28 2.91
CA PRO A 294 -20.57 -7.36 1.44
C PRO A 294 -19.33 -6.90 0.69
N GLU A 295 -18.74 -5.78 1.09
CA GLU A 295 -17.56 -5.18 0.46
C GLU A 295 -16.28 -6.02 0.68
N VAL A 296 -16.22 -6.76 1.78
CA VAL A 296 -15.13 -7.69 2.08
C VAL A 296 -15.33 -9.02 1.34
N ALA A 297 -16.57 -9.50 1.27
CA ALA A 297 -16.91 -10.74 0.56
C ALA A 297 -16.65 -10.62 -0.96
N GLU A 298 -16.80 -9.42 -1.54
CA GLU A 298 -16.54 -9.14 -2.95
C GLU A 298 -15.07 -9.36 -3.32
N VAL A 299 -14.15 -8.93 -2.46
CA VAL A 299 -12.71 -9.05 -2.71
C VAL A 299 -12.09 -10.30 -2.10
N GLY A 300 -12.76 -10.90 -1.11
CA GLY A 300 -12.28 -12.02 -0.32
C GLY A 300 -11.40 -11.56 0.85
N LEU A 301 -11.38 -12.37 1.92
CA LEU A 301 -10.52 -12.18 3.09
C LEU A 301 -9.95 -13.53 3.53
N THR A 302 -8.64 -13.69 3.40
CA THR A 302 -7.92 -14.94 3.62
C THR A 302 -7.00 -14.81 4.84
N VAL A 303 -7.13 -15.73 5.80
CA VAL A 303 -6.19 -15.81 6.92
C VAL A 303 -4.83 -16.30 6.41
N VAL A 304 -3.80 -15.50 6.63
CA VAL A 304 -2.43 -15.76 6.19
C VAL A 304 -1.44 -15.95 7.34
N GLY A 305 -1.89 -15.80 8.59
CA GLY A 305 -0.99 -15.92 9.73
C GLY A 305 -1.64 -15.52 11.04
N HIS A 306 -0.80 -15.20 12.01
CA HIS A 306 -1.22 -14.78 13.34
C HIS A 306 -0.18 -13.87 14.00
N LEU A 307 -0.59 -13.24 15.08
CA LEU A 307 0.27 -12.44 15.94
C LEU A 307 0.59 -13.19 17.23
N GLU A 308 1.84 -13.13 17.64
CA GLU A 308 2.32 -13.70 18.90
C GLU A 308 3.13 -12.70 19.73
N ALA A 309 3.48 -13.07 20.96
CA ALA A 309 4.39 -12.25 21.77
C ALA A 309 5.81 -12.29 21.17
N GLY A 310 6.41 -11.12 20.96
CA GLY A 310 7.73 -11.00 20.36
C GLY A 310 7.88 -9.71 19.57
N GLU A 311 8.80 -9.68 18.63
CA GLU A 311 9.10 -8.54 17.77
C GLU A 311 9.32 -8.98 16.33
N GLY A 312 9.06 -8.07 15.38
CA GLY A 312 9.31 -8.23 13.95
C GLY A 312 8.27 -9.10 13.23
N ALA A 313 8.55 -9.38 11.96
CA ALA A 313 7.70 -10.19 11.09
C ALA A 313 8.54 -11.26 10.38
N VAL A 314 7.95 -12.44 10.22
CA VAL A 314 8.58 -13.57 9.52
C VAL A 314 7.54 -14.31 8.69
N ALA A 315 7.98 -14.87 7.55
CA ALA A 315 7.22 -15.88 6.83
C ALA A 315 7.77 -17.28 7.16
N VAL A 316 6.88 -18.23 7.40
CA VAL A 316 7.25 -19.62 7.69
C VAL A 316 6.67 -20.57 6.64
N ASN A 317 7.39 -21.62 6.34
CA ASN A 317 6.91 -22.70 5.48
C ASN A 317 6.03 -23.71 6.26
N ASP A 318 5.50 -24.74 5.60
CA ASP A 318 4.67 -25.78 6.15
C ASP A 318 5.32 -26.63 7.27
N THR A 319 6.65 -26.57 7.39
CA THR A 319 7.40 -27.21 8.48
C THR A 319 7.73 -26.26 9.63
N GLY A 320 7.28 -25.00 9.55
CA GLY A 320 7.52 -23.96 10.56
C GLY A 320 8.91 -23.31 10.50
N ASN A 321 9.69 -23.58 9.44
CA ASN A 321 10.98 -22.92 9.24
C ASN A 321 10.78 -21.56 8.58
N GLU A 322 11.54 -20.57 9.04
CA GLU A 322 11.57 -19.24 8.42
C GLU A 322 12.03 -19.31 6.96
N ILE A 323 11.34 -18.59 6.09
CA ILE A 323 11.72 -18.41 4.70
C ILE A 323 12.70 -17.25 4.63
N ASP A 324 13.85 -17.50 4.01
CA ASP A 324 14.84 -16.44 3.77
C ASP A 324 14.34 -15.52 2.65
N LEU A 325 13.86 -14.35 3.04
CA LEU A 325 13.45 -13.27 2.14
C LEU A 325 14.56 -12.21 2.07
N PRO A 326 14.67 -11.47 0.96
CA PRO A 326 15.53 -10.30 0.92
C PRO A 326 15.24 -9.39 2.12
N ARG A 327 16.24 -9.02 2.88
CA ARG A 327 16.07 -8.14 4.03
C ARG A 327 15.73 -6.75 3.56
N GLY A 328 14.62 -6.22 4.07
CA GLY A 328 14.05 -4.95 3.68
C GLY A 328 13.26 -5.11 2.37
N GLY A 329 11.98 -4.71 2.35
CA GLY A 329 11.24 -4.45 1.13
C GLY A 329 11.87 -3.28 0.37
N TRP A 330 11.09 -2.50 -0.33
CA TRP A 330 11.58 -1.33 -1.03
C TRP A 330 12.17 -0.30 -0.04
N ASP A 331 13.40 0.17 -0.29
CA ASP A 331 14.03 1.29 0.43
C ASP A 331 14.59 2.27 -0.61
N HIS A 332 14.06 3.49 -0.65
CA HIS A 332 14.43 4.53 -1.61
C HIS A 332 15.90 4.93 -1.56
N PHE A 333 16.58 4.75 -0.44
CA PHE A 333 17.99 5.10 -0.22
C PHE A 333 18.90 3.88 -0.06
N GLY A 334 18.34 2.70 0.13
CA GLY A 334 19.05 1.43 0.10
C GLY A 334 19.57 1.17 -1.31
N GLY A 335 20.86 0.91 -1.45
CA GLY A 335 21.43 0.57 -2.75
C GLY A 335 20.72 -0.66 -3.31
N SER A 336 20.00 -0.50 -4.42
CA SER A 336 19.40 -1.60 -5.16
C SER A 336 20.47 -2.65 -5.45
N SER A 337 20.37 -3.81 -4.84
CA SER A 337 20.89 -5.02 -5.45
C SER A 337 19.97 -5.30 -6.63
N THR A 338 20.41 -4.85 -7.81
CA THR A 338 19.85 -5.23 -9.13
C THR A 338 19.74 -6.72 -9.26
#